data_da4443ba785b89bf6a81129166aa8548
#
_entry.id   da4443ba785b89bf6a81129166aa8548
#
_cell.length_a   1.000
_cell.length_b   1.000
_cell.length_c   1.000
_cell.angle_alpha   90.00
_cell.angle_beta   90.00
_cell.angle_gamma   90.00
#
_symmetry.space_group_name_H-M   'P 1'
#
loop_
_entity.id
_entity.type
_entity.pdbx_description
1 polymer ?
#
loop_
_entity_poly.entity_id
_entity_poly.type
_entity_poly.pdbx_seq_one_letter_code
_entity_poly.pdbx_strand_id
1 'polypeptide(L)'
;GSSAASDVYKRQLPNLVQTLEKNPAIIHGGPFANIAHGCNSLVATQTALKLSDYVVTEAGFGADLGAEKFLDIKCRKGDLSPSAITIVATVRALKMHGGMDKKDLKNENIEALKNGLTNLEQHITNMQKYGVPVTVAINQFITDTNDELAVITDCCEKLSVKSFNCSHWSDGGAGAEELAKHIVEITRESTKKIKQLYPDEMSLWEKMKTIATEIYGASDIIADQKVRKQFDELQEKYGHYPICVAKTQYSFSTDPNLKGAPKGHVVPIREVRLAAGAEFLVVVCDKIMTMPGLP
;
A
#
# COMPACT_ATOMS: atom_id res chain seq x y z
N GLY A 1 0.58 21.45 -19.53
CA GLY A 1 -0.32 20.32 -19.82
C GLY A 1 -0.90 19.58 -18.60
N SER A 2 -0.41 19.91 -17.35
CA SER A 2 -0.90 19.22 -16.14
C SER A 2 -2.16 19.86 -15.49
N SER A 3 -2.53 21.06 -15.90
CA SER A 3 -3.67 21.78 -15.28
C SER A 3 -5.04 21.23 -15.70
N ALA A 4 -5.20 20.84 -16.97
CA ALA A 4 -6.50 20.40 -17.48
C ALA A 4 -6.98 19.08 -16.86
N ALA A 5 -6.10 18.10 -16.67
CA ALA A 5 -6.46 16.82 -16.04
C ALA A 5 -6.82 17.01 -14.57
N SER A 6 -6.07 17.85 -13.83
CA SER A 6 -6.39 18.14 -12.42
C SER A 6 -7.72 18.88 -12.27
N ASP A 7 -8.09 19.75 -13.20
CA ASP A 7 -9.34 20.49 -13.17
C ASP A 7 -10.57 19.60 -13.49
N VAL A 8 -10.42 18.61 -14.36
CA VAL A 8 -11.47 17.61 -14.62
C VAL A 8 -11.77 16.80 -13.35
N TYR A 9 -10.74 16.31 -12.67
CA TYR A 9 -10.92 15.55 -11.42
C TYR A 9 -11.49 16.38 -10.26
N LYS A 10 -11.14 17.66 -10.17
CA LYS A 10 -11.69 18.58 -9.14
C LYS A 10 -13.17 18.91 -9.34
N ARG A 11 -13.67 18.77 -10.58
CA ARG A 11 -15.07 19.08 -10.93
C ARG A 11 -16.00 17.87 -10.92
N GLN A 12 -15.45 16.65 -10.88
CA GLN A 12 -16.24 15.44 -10.77
C GLN A 12 -16.68 15.21 -9.33
N LEU A 13 -17.92 14.80 -9.16
CA LEU A 13 -18.45 14.35 -7.87
C LEU A 13 -18.27 12.83 -7.74
N PRO A 14 -18.13 12.32 -6.50
CA PRO A 14 -18.16 10.87 -6.28
C PRO A 14 -19.43 10.23 -6.82
N ASN A 15 -19.29 9.09 -7.49
CA ASN A 15 -20.41 8.32 -7.99
C ASN A 15 -20.79 7.23 -6.98
N LEU A 16 -22.03 7.24 -6.54
CA LEU A 16 -22.59 6.14 -5.76
C LEU A 16 -23.11 5.08 -6.72
N VAL A 17 -22.59 3.88 -6.60
CA VAL A 17 -22.96 2.72 -7.42
C VAL A 17 -23.40 1.57 -6.52
N GLN A 18 -24.10 0.60 -7.10
CA GLN A 18 -24.49 -0.63 -6.44
C GLN A 18 -23.63 -1.79 -6.97
N THR A 19 -23.05 -2.58 -6.06
CA THR A 19 -22.33 -3.79 -6.42
C THR A 19 -23.27 -4.91 -6.87
N LEU A 20 -22.73 -5.98 -7.45
CA LEU A 20 -23.53 -7.16 -7.84
C LEU A 20 -24.26 -7.79 -6.65
N GLU A 21 -23.72 -7.68 -5.45
CA GLU A 21 -24.35 -8.14 -4.19
C GLU A 21 -25.25 -7.07 -3.55
N LYS A 22 -25.57 -6.01 -4.29
CA LYS A 22 -26.46 -4.92 -3.89
C LYS A 22 -25.95 -4.04 -2.73
N ASN A 23 -24.65 -4.09 -2.44
CA ASN A 23 -24.02 -3.21 -1.47
C ASN A 23 -23.67 -1.87 -2.11
N PRO A 24 -23.71 -0.74 -1.38
CA PRO A 24 -23.29 0.54 -1.89
C PRO A 24 -21.76 0.61 -2.05
N ALA A 25 -21.31 1.25 -3.13
CA ALA A 25 -19.90 1.59 -3.32
C ALA A 25 -19.77 3.00 -3.88
N ILE A 26 -18.75 3.73 -3.44
CA ILE A 26 -18.46 5.08 -3.93
C ILE A 26 -17.20 5.04 -4.78
N ILE A 27 -17.32 5.49 -6.03
CA ILE A 27 -16.22 5.52 -7.01
C ILE A 27 -15.88 6.97 -7.32
N HIS A 28 -14.64 7.36 -7.08
CA HIS A 28 -14.16 8.70 -7.42
C HIS A 28 -12.64 8.80 -7.43
N GLY A 29 -12.10 9.24 -8.56
CA GLY A 29 -10.67 9.30 -8.76
C GLY A 29 -10.04 7.91 -8.79
N GLY A 30 -8.80 7.81 -9.17
CA GLY A 30 -8.07 6.54 -9.25
C GLY A 30 -6.63 6.81 -9.64
N PRO A 31 -5.90 7.67 -8.89
CA PRO A 31 -4.52 7.96 -9.23
C PRO A 31 -3.66 6.72 -8.99
N PHE A 32 -2.69 6.48 -9.89
CA PHE A 32 -1.77 5.36 -9.74
C PHE A 32 -0.90 5.51 -8.50
N ALA A 33 -0.73 4.43 -7.75
CA ALA A 33 0.04 4.39 -6.51
C ALA A 33 1.56 4.59 -6.70
N ASN A 34 2.08 4.58 -7.91
CA ASN A 34 3.47 4.88 -8.19
C ASN A 34 3.79 6.38 -8.29
N ILE A 35 2.78 7.25 -8.44
CA ILE A 35 2.96 8.70 -8.58
C ILE A 35 2.02 9.53 -7.71
N ALA A 36 1.09 8.89 -7.02
CA ALA A 36 0.11 9.51 -6.15
C ALA A 36 -0.31 8.52 -5.04
N HIS A 37 -1.28 8.86 -4.23
CA HIS A 37 -1.69 8.06 -3.08
C HIS A 37 -2.41 6.74 -3.43
N GLY A 38 -2.69 6.46 -4.71
CA GLY A 38 -3.10 5.14 -5.20
C GLY A 38 -4.39 4.56 -4.64
N CYS A 39 -5.35 5.40 -4.28
CA CYS A 39 -6.62 4.99 -3.69
C CYS A 39 -7.72 6.00 -4.02
N ASN A 40 -8.95 5.69 -3.65
CA ASN A 40 -10.11 6.57 -3.81
C ASN A 40 -9.86 7.96 -3.22
N SER A 41 -10.59 8.98 -3.69
CA SER A 41 -10.43 10.36 -3.25
C SER A 41 -10.78 10.55 -1.77
N LEU A 42 -10.19 11.59 -1.17
CA LEU A 42 -10.52 11.98 0.20
C LEU A 42 -12.02 12.34 0.35
N VAL A 43 -12.58 13.06 -0.64
CA VAL A 43 -14.01 13.43 -0.66
C VAL A 43 -14.90 12.19 -0.64
N ALA A 44 -14.61 11.19 -1.44
CA ALA A 44 -15.38 9.94 -1.46
C ALA A 44 -15.32 9.20 -0.12
N THR A 45 -14.14 9.09 0.49
CA THR A 45 -13.97 8.44 1.79
C THR A 45 -14.69 9.21 2.90
N GLN A 46 -14.55 10.54 2.96
CA GLN A 46 -15.25 11.36 3.95
C GLN A 46 -16.78 11.32 3.76
N THR A 47 -17.26 11.23 2.52
CA THR A 47 -18.68 11.05 2.23
C THR A 47 -19.17 9.69 2.71
N ALA A 48 -18.43 8.62 2.41
CA ALA A 48 -18.75 7.26 2.88
C ALA A 48 -18.82 7.18 4.41
N LEU A 49 -17.88 7.78 5.11
CA LEU A 49 -17.83 7.82 6.58
C LEU A 49 -19.03 8.53 7.22
N LYS A 50 -19.71 9.44 6.48
CA LYS A 50 -20.95 10.10 6.94
C LYS A 50 -22.20 9.30 6.66
N LEU A 51 -22.14 8.33 5.76
CA LEU A 51 -23.30 7.59 5.25
C LEU A 51 -23.38 6.15 5.76
N SER A 52 -22.33 5.63 6.40
CA SER A 52 -22.26 4.22 6.80
C SER A 52 -21.47 4.03 8.09
N ASP A 53 -21.80 2.95 8.81
CA ASP A 53 -21.13 2.56 10.06
C ASP A 53 -19.72 2.01 9.81
N TYR A 54 -19.51 1.36 8.66
CA TYR A 54 -18.24 0.81 8.23
C TYR A 54 -17.89 1.27 6.83
N VAL A 55 -16.65 1.68 6.64
CA VAL A 55 -16.08 2.03 5.33
C VAL A 55 -14.87 1.17 5.08
N VAL A 56 -14.89 0.40 4.00
CA VAL A 56 -13.73 -0.34 3.49
C VAL A 56 -13.19 0.39 2.28
N THR A 57 -11.91 0.67 2.27
CA THR A 57 -11.22 1.33 1.15
C THR A 57 -9.96 0.55 0.79
N GLU A 58 -9.53 0.67 -0.45
CA GLU A 58 -8.32 0.03 -0.92
C GLU A 58 -7.09 0.95 -0.84
N ALA A 59 -5.92 0.34 -0.92
CA ALA A 59 -4.66 0.99 -1.20
C ALA A 59 -3.95 0.21 -2.31
N GLY A 60 -3.66 0.84 -3.43
CA GLY A 60 -3.17 0.20 -4.66
C GLY A 60 -1.76 -0.37 -4.54
N PHE A 61 -1.45 -1.41 -5.29
CA PHE A 61 -0.18 -2.13 -5.29
C PHE A 61 0.14 -2.82 -3.94
N GLY A 62 1.41 -3.13 -3.69
CA GLY A 62 1.85 -3.67 -2.42
C GLY A 62 1.72 -2.65 -1.28
N ALA A 63 1.66 -3.14 -0.05
CA ALA A 63 1.49 -2.30 1.14
C ALA A 63 2.67 -1.32 1.35
N ASP A 64 3.83 -1.63 0.80
CA ASP A 64 5.00 -0.74 0.80
C ASP A 64 4.83 0.53 -0.04
N LEU A 65 3.94 0.51 -1.04
CA LEU A 65 3.60 1.64 -1.88
C LEU A 65 2.23 2.21 -1.54
N GLY A 66 1.17 1.42 -1.74
CA GLY A 66 -0.18 1.92 -1.63
C GLY A 66 -0.61 2.19 -0.19
N ALA A 67 -0.36 1.25 0.74
CA ALA A 67 -0.77 1.44 2.13
C ALA A 67 0.08 2.52 2.81
N GLU A 68 1.39 2.59 2.56
CA GLU A 68 2.25 3.67 3.06
C GLU A 68 1.70 5.02 2.64
N LYS A 69 1.44 5.23 1.34
CA LYS A 69 0.90 6.51 0.82
C LYS A 69 -0.51 6.81 1.32
N PHE A 70 -1.35 5.78 1.45
CA PHE A 70 -2.67 5.94 2.04
C PHE A 70 -2.57 6.48 3.48
N LEU A 71 -1.68 5.92 4.28
CA LEU A 71 -1.52 6.26 5.69
C LEU A 71 -0.77 7.59 5.88
N ASP A 72 0.36 7.77 5.20
CA ASP A 72 1.21 8.96 5.40
C ASP A 72 0.85 10.16 4.52
N ILE A 73 0.05 9.99 3.46
CA ILE A 73 -0.43 11.11 2.64
C ILE A 73 -1.91 11.34 2.86
N LYS A 74 -2.77 10.38 2.47
CA LYS A 74 -4.22 10.59 2.47
C LYS A 74 -4.79 10.71 3.87
N CYS A 75 -4.41 9.82 4.80
CA CYS A 75 -4.88 9.87 6.18
C CYS A 75 -4.39 11.13 6.89
N ARG A 76 -3.13 11.52 6.67
CA ARG A 76 -2.57 12.77 7.19
C ARG A 76 -3.37 13.98 6.73
N LYS A 77 -3.58 14.11 5.42
CA LYS A 77 -4.30 15.24 4.84
C LYS A 77 -5.78 15.30 5.24
N GLY A 78 -6.41 14.16 5.45
CA GLY A 78 -7.84 14.05 5.75
C GLY A 78 -8.17 13.91 7.24
N ASP A 79 -7.19 13.93 8.11
CA ASP A 79 -7.33 13.56 9.53
C ASP A 79 -8.10 12.22 9.68
N LEU A 80 -7.75 11.24 8.83
CA LEU A 80 -8.35 9.92 8.86
C LEU A 80 -7.52 8.98 9.73
N SER A 81 -8.19 8.12 10.47
CA SER A 81 -7.54 7.07 11.26
C SER A 81 -8.25 5.74 11.04
N PRO A 82 -7.75 4.87 10.15
CA PRO A 82 -8.29 3.53 9.98
C PRO A 82 -8.27 2.75 11.30
N SER A 83 -9.33 1.99 11.55
CA SER A 83 -9.46 1.17 12.77
C SER A 83 -8.75 -0.18 12.65
N ALA A 84 -8.51 -0.65 11.42
CA ALA A 84 -7.79 -1.88 11.12
C ALA A 84 -7.19 -1.84 9.70
N ILE A 85 -6.19 -2.67 9.46
CA ILE A 85 -5.55 -2.88 8.16
C ILE A 85 -5.70 -4.35 7.77
N THR A 86 -6.17 -4.63 6.55
CA THR A 86 -6.21 -5.98 6.00
C THR A 86 -5.22 -6.09 4.84
N ILE A 87 -4.22 -6.96 5.00
CA ILE A 87 -3.26 -7.29 3.95
C ILE A 87 -3.83 -8.46 3.13
N VAL A 88 -3.93 -8.27 1.82
CA VAL A 88 -4.34 -9.36 0.92
C VAL A 88 -3.10 -10.09 0.43
N ALA A 89 -3.02 -11.39 0.73
CA ALA A 89 -1.95 -12.28 0.29
C ALA A 89 -2.49 -13.33 -0.70
N THR A 90 -1.63 -13.80 -1.60
CA THR A 90 -1.94 -14.94 -2.47
C THR A 90 -0.78 -15.93 -2.48
N VAL A 91 -1.08 -17.23 -2.50
CA VAL A 91 -0.08 -18.30 -2.64
C VAL A 91 0.83 -18.05 -3.85
N ARG A 92 0.22 -17.66 -4.98
CA ARG A 92 0.95 -17.40 -6.24
C ARG A 92 1.98 -16.27 -6.11
N ALA A 93 1.59 -15.14 -5.49
CA ALA A 93 2.50 -14.02 -5.31
C ALA A 93 3.68 -14.40 -4.42
N LEU A 94 3.42 -15.12 -3.34
CA LEU A 94 4.47 -15.57 -2.43
C LEU A 94 5.40 -16.59 -3.09
N LYS A 95 4.89 -17.57 -3.85
CA LYS A 95 5.73 -18.49 -4.64
C LYS A 95 6.61 -17.74 -5.64
N MET A 96 6.08 -16.71 -6.29
CA MET A 96 6.86 -15.85 -7.19
C MET A 96 7.97 -15.10 -6.43
N HIS A 97 7.69 -14.60 -5.24
CA HIS A 97 8.70 -13.98 -4.37
C HIS A 97 9.73 -14.98 -3.86
N GLY A 98 9.38 -16.26 -3.77
CA GLY A 98 10.30 -17.36 -3.47
C GLY A 98 11.08 -17.90 -4.66
N GLY A 99 11.00 -17.23 -5.83
CA GLY A 99 11.80 -17.57 -7.01
C GLY A 99 11.14 -18.51 -8.01
N MET A 100 9.84 -18.83 -7.83
CA MET A 100 9.12 -19.70 -8.78
C MET A 100 8.75 -18.94 -10.06
N ASP A 101 8.92 -19.59 -11.21
CA ASP A 101 8.54 -19.04 -12.51
C ASP A 101 7.03 -18.84 -12.64
N LYS A 102 6.61 -17.74 -13.32
CA LYS A 102 5.20 -17.40 -13.50
C LYS A 102 4.36 -18.50 -14.16
N LYS A 103 4.94 -19.27 -15.07
CA LYS A 103 4.27 -20.38 -15.78
C LYS A 103 3.90 -21.55 -14.86
N ASP A 104 4.65 -21.73 -13.77
CA ASP A 104 4.56 -22.86 -12.85
C ASP A 104 3.76 -22.56 -11.57
N LEU A 105 3.31 -21.32 -11.36
CA LEU A 105 2.66 -20.86 -10.12
C LEU A 105 1.38 -21.63 -9.74
N LYS A 106 0.80 -22.38 -10.69
CA LYS A 106 -0.38 -23.23 -10.42
C LYS A 106 -0.03 -24.55 -9.76
N ASN A 107 1.24 -24.97 -9.81
CA ASN A 107 1.72 -26.20 -9.21
C ASN A 107 2.05 -25.95 -7.73
N GLU A 108 1.78 -26.94 -6.87
CA GLU A 108 2.22 -26.88 -5.49
C GLU A 108 3.73 -26.74 -5.37
N ASN A 109 4.18 -25.84 -4.52
CA ASN A 109 5.60 -25.71 -4.20
C ASN A 109 5.78 -25.05 -2.82
N ILE A 110 5.82 -25.89 -1.80
CA ILE A 110 5.97 -25.49 -0.40
C ILE A 110 7.32 -24.81 -0.14
N GLU A 111 8.39 -25.24 -0.81
CA GLU A 111 9.72 -24.64 -0.63
C GLU A 111 9.75 -23.21 -1.17
N ALA A 112 9.31 -23.00 -2.41
CA ALA A 112 9.22 -21.66 -2.98
C ALA A 112 8.29 -20.76 -2.15
N LEU A 113 7.16 -21.30 -1.66
CA LEU A 113 6.25 -20.55 -0.79
C LEU A 113 6.96 -20.12 0.49
N LYS A 114 7.66 -21.02 1.20
CA LYS A 114 8.41 -20.69 2.42
C LYS A 114 9.49 -19.64 2.16
N ASN A 115 10.22 -19.73 1.06
CA ASN A 115 11.22 -18.73 0.68
C ASN A 115 10.59 -17.34 0.43
N GLY A 116 9.36 -17.31 -0.09
CA GLY A 116 8.64 -16.08 -0.37
C GLY A 116 7.93 -15.44 0.83
N LEU A 117 7.78 -16.16 1.95
CA LEU A 117 7.12 -15.64 3.16
C LEU A 117 7.79 -14.37 3.69
N THR A 118 9.09 -14.19 3.51
CA THR A 118 9.81 -12.97 3.90
C THR A 118 9.17 -11.70 3.36
N ASN A 119 8.54 -11.78 2.18
CA ASN A 119 7.80 -10.67 1.61
C ASN A 119 6.54 -10.34 2.44
N LEU A 120 5.75 -11.35 2.81
CA LEU A 120 4.55 -11.16 3.63
C LEU A 120 4.93 -10.67 5.05
N GLU A 121 5.95 -11.29 5.66
CA GLU A 121 6.46 -10.90 6.98
C GLU A 121 6.85 -9.42 7.02
N GLN A 122 7.54 -8.93 5.98
CA GLN A 122 7.91 -7.53 5.88
C GLN A 122 6.67 -6.62 5.74
N HIS A 123 5.68 -7.00 4.92
CA HIS A 123 4.45 -6.22 4.82
C HIS A 123 3.67 -6.17 6.13
N ILE A 124 3.54 -7.30 6.84
CA ILE A 124 2.89 -7.36 8.15
C ILE A 124 3.62 -6.44 9.14
N THR A 125 4.94 -6.60 9.28
CA THR A 125 5.76 -5.80 10.18
C THR A 125 5.68 -4.31 9.88
N ASN A 126 5.66 -3.94 8.59
CA ASN A 126 5.51 -2.55 8.18
C ASN A 126 4.16 -1.98 8.62
N MET A 127 3.07 -2.72 8.42
CA MET A 127 1.73 -2.24 8.77
C MET A 127 1.52 -2.17 10.29
N GLN A 128 2.13 -3.07 11.06
CA GLN A 128 2.09 -3.03 12.53
C GLN A 128 2.73 -1.74 13.11
N LYS A 129 3.67 -1.10 12.39
CA LYS A 129 4.29 0.18 12.83
C LYS A 129 3.27 1.30 12.97
N TYR A 130 2.18 1.26 12.23
CA TYR A 130 1.12 2.26 12.32
C TYR A 130 0.21 2.11 13.55
N GLY A 131 0.39 1.06 14.34
CA GLY A 131 -0.21 0.91 15.68
C GLY A 131 -1.67 0.49 15.71
N VAL A 132 -2.27 0.15 14.57
CA VAL A 132 -3.64 -0.39 14.46
C VAL A 132 -3.60 -1.90 14.20
N PRO A 133 -4.69 -2.65 14.51
CA PRO A 133 -4.76 -4.07 14.23
C PRO A 133 -4.50 -4.41 12.77
N VAL A 134 -3.72 -5.44 12.53
CA VAL A 134 -3.42 -5.98 11.19
C VAL A 134 -4.01 -7.38 11.09
N THR A 135 -4.63 -7.67 9.95
CA THR A 135 -5.20 -8.98 9.61
C THR A 135 -4.73 -9.36 8.21
N VAL A 136 -4.61 -10.65 7.92
CA VAL A 136 -4.27 -11.15 6.58
C VAL A 136 -5.47 -11.86 5.97
N ALA A 137 -5.87 -11.44 4.77
CA ALA A 137 -6.82 -12.13 3.92
C ALA A 137 -6.05 -12.95 2.88
N ILE A 138 -6.12 -14.27 2.95
CA ILE A 138 -5.52 -15.15 1.95
C ILE A 138 -6.54 -15.31 0.83
N ASN A 139 -6.34 -14.60 -0.29
CA ASN A 139 -7.20 -14.72 -1.46
C ASN A 139 -6.91 -16.05 -2.15
N GLN A 140 -7.72 -17.05 -1.82
CA GLN A 140 -7.55 -18.44 -2.22
C GLN A 140 -8.00 -18.67 -3.66
N PHE A 141 -7.15 -19.34 -4.43
CA PHE A 141 -7.48 -19.83 -5.77
C PHE A 141 -7.72 -21.35 -5.74
N ILE A 142 -8.46 -21.84 -6.72
CA ILE A 142 -8.81 -23.27 -6.83
C ILE A 142 -7.60 -24.21 -6.91
N THR A 143 -6.44 -23.69 -7.29
CA THR A 143 -5.19 -24.45 -7.39
C THR A 143 -4.35 -24.44 -6.11
N ASP A 144 -4.74 -23.68 -5.12
CA ASP A 144 -3.99 -23.57 -3.87
C ASP A 144 -4.31 -24.77 -2.99
N THR A 145 -3.27 -25.42 -2.45
CA THR A 145 -3.44 -26.61 -1.61
C THR A 145 -3.60 -26.24 -0.14
N ASN A 146 -4.19 -27.15 0.64
CA ASN A 146 -4.32 -26.96 2.08
C ASN A 146 -2.97 -26.81 2.78
N ASP A 147 -1.94 -27.51 2.30
CA ASP A 147 -0.59 -27.42 2.85
C ASP A 147 0.03 -26.04 2.57
N GLU A 148 -0.19 -25.49 1.37
CA GLU A 148 0.22 -24.12 1.05
C GLU A 148 -0.48 -23.06 1.92
N LEU A 149 -1.79 -23.21 2.13
CA LEU A 149 -2.56 -22.32 2.98
C LEU A 149 -2.11 -22.39 4.44
N ALA A 150 -1.83 -23.59 4.96
CA ALA A 150 -1.33 -23.81 6.31
C ALA A 150 0.04 -23.09 6.52
N VAL A 151 0.94 -23.15 5.57
CA VAL A 151 2.25 -22.46 5.63
C VAL A 151 2.08 -20.94 5.82
N ILE A 152 1.11 -20.32 5.13
CA ILE A 152 0.85 -18.88 5.29
C ILE A 152 0.23 -18.60 6.66
N THR A 153 -0.72 -19.43 7.09
CA THR A 153 -1.38 -19.31 8.40
C THR A 153 -0.37 -19.39 9.53
N ASP A 154 0.51 -20.38 9.52
CA ASP A 154 1.59 -20.55 10.51
C ASP A 154 2.53 -19.33 10.56
N CYS A 155 2.82 -18.73 9.41
CA CYS A 155 3.62 -17.51 9.34
C CYS A 155 2.90 -16.34 10.02
N CYS A 156 1.62 -16.15 9.76
CA CYS A 156 0.81 -15.10 10.37
C CYS A 156 0.70 -15.27 11.89
N GLU A 157 0.50 -16.50 12.37
CA GLU A 157 0.42 -16.82 13.80
C GLU A 157 1.70 -16.49 14.54
N LYS A 158 2.88 -16.79 13.96
CA LYS A 158 4.18 -16.42 14.52
C LYS A 158 4.36 -14.92 14.70
N LEU A 159 3.69 -14.11 13.88
CA LEU A 159 3.68 -12.66 13.96
C LEU A 159 2.52 -12.10 14.78
N SER A 160 1.75 -12.98 15.44
CA SER A 160 0.56 -12.63 16.24
C SER A 160 -0.51 -11.91 15.41
N VAL A 161 -0.66 -12.30 14.15
CA VAL A 161 -1.66 -11.78 13.21
C VAL A 161 -2.62 -12.89 12.80
N LYS A 162 -3.91 -12.63 12.87
CA LYS A 162 -4.92 -13.57 12.37
C LYS A 162 -4.96 -13.54 10.84
N SER A 163 -5.10 -14.72 10.23
CA SER A 163 -5.32 -14.88 8.80
C SER A 163 -6.62 -15.62 8.51
N PHE A 164 -7.21 -15.32 7.36
CA PHE A 164 -8.48 -15.91 6.92
C PHE A 164 -8.35 -16.34 5.46
N ASN A 165 -8.74 -17.58 5.17
CA ASN A 165 -8.88 -18.04 3.80
C ASN A 165 -10.15 -17.45 3.21
N CYS A 166 -10.01 -16.71 2.11
CA CYS A 166 -11.11 -16.02 1.45
C CYS A 166 -11.35 -16.62 0.07
N SER A 167 -12.52 -17.26 -0.09
CA SER A 167 -12.99 -17.85 -1.35
C SER A 167 -14.02 -16.96 -2.08
N HIS A 168 -13.99 -15.66 -1.82
CA HIS A 168 -14.97 -14.70 -2.36
C HIS A 168 -15.00 -14.67 -3.90
N TRP A 169 -13.94 -15.13 -4.57
CA TRP A 169 -13.92 -15.29 -6.01
C TRP A 169 -14.96 -16.30 -6.51
N SER A 170 -15.16 -17.44 -5.82
CA SER A 170 -16.14 -18.47 -6.16
C SER A 170 -17.46 -18.31 -5.41
N ASP A 171 -17.39 -17.87 -4.14
CA ASP A 171 -18.52 -17.94 -3.21
C ASP A 171 -19.11 -16.55 -2.88
N GLY A 172 -18.64 -15.50 -3.59
CA GLY A 172 -19.10 -14.14 -3.34
C GLY A 172 -18.80 -13.67 -1.91
N GLY A 173 -19.66 -12.86 -1.34
CA GLY A 173 -19.51 -12.33 0.02
C GLY A 173 -19.43 -13.39 1.11
N ALA A 174 -20.09 -14.53 0.93
CA ALA A 174 -20.01 -15.65 1.87
C ALA A 174 -18.58 -16.17 2.05
N GLY A 175 -17.77 -16.14 0.99
CA GLY A 175 -16.36 -16.54 1.04
C GLY A 175 -15.43 -15.63 1.85
N ALA A 176 -15.93 -14.48 2.36
CA ALA A 176 -15.19 -13.55 3.20
C ALA A 176 -15.90 -13.27 4.55
N GLU A 177 -16.92 -14.02 4.91
CA GLU A 177 -17.77 -13.75 6.08
C GLU A 177 -16.98 -13.79 7.39
N GLU A 178 -16.12 -14.79 7.59
CA GLU A 178 -15.32 -14.93 8.81
C GLU A 178 -14.31 -13.77 8.96
N LEU A 179 -13.69 -13.33 7.87
CA LEU A 179 -12.88 -12.14 7.88
C LEU A 179 -13.70 -10.91 8.28
N ALA A 180 -14.89 -10.74 7.71
CA ALA A 180 -15.77 -9.60 8.01
C ALA A 180 -16.19 -9.58 9.49
N LYS A 181 -16.58 -10.71 10.07
CA LYS A 181 -16.90 -10.86 11.49
C LYS A 181 -15.72 -10.44 12.37
N HIS A 182 -14.52 -10.91 12.04
CA HIS A 182 -13.32 -10.56 12.78
C HIS A 182 -13.00 -9.05 12.69
N ILE A 183 -13.13 -8.46 11.50
CA ILE A 183 -12.91 -7.00 11.34
C ILE A 183 -13.91 -6.20 12.19
N VAL A 184 -15.17 -6.59 12.20
CA VAL A 184 -16.18 -5.96 13.06
C VAL A 184 -15.82 -6.08 14.55
N GLU A 185 -15.35 -7.25 14.99
CA GLU A 185 -14.94 -7.50 16.37
C GLU A 185 -13.78 -6.55 16.78
N ILE A 186 -12.68 -6.56 16.03
CA ILE A 186 -11.48 -5.80 16.38
C ILE A 186 -11.63 -4.29 16.22
N THR A 187 -12.58 -3.83 15.40
CA THR A 187 -12.82 -2.40 15.18
C THR A 187 -13.77 -1.78 16.19
N ARG A 188 -14.67 -2.57 16.80
CA ARG A 188 -15.61 -2.08 17.84
C ARG A 188 -14.91 -1.50 19.07
N GLU A 189 -13.78 -2.07 19.44
CA GLU A 189 -13.04 -1.70 20.65
C GLU A 189 -11.84 -0.80 20.35
N SER A 190 -11.55 -0.54 19.06
CA SER A 190 -10.35 0.20 18.66
C SER A 190 -10.56 1.70 18.82
N THR A 191 -10.02 2.27 19.89
CA THR A 191 -9.86 3.73 20.07
C THR A 191 -8.49 4.23 19.61
N LYS A 192 -7.65 3.35 19.07
CA LYS A 192 -6.28 3.67 18.67
C LYS A 192 -6.29 4.53 17.40
N LYS A 193 -5.57 5.64 17.44
CA LYS A 193 -5.23 6.42 16.24
C LYS A 193 -3.99 5.86 15.58
N ILE A 194 -3.91 5.96 14.26
CA ILE A 194 -2.70 5.59 13.55
C ILE A 194 -1.52 6.44 14.01
N LYS A 195 -0.36 5.81 14.08
CA LYS A 195 0.93 6.49 14.18
C LYS A 195 1.41 6.76 12.76
N GLN A 196 1.67 8.01 12.42
CA GLN A 196 2.33 8.34 11.17
C GLN A 196 3.81 7.99 11.24
N LEU A 197 4.38 7.60 10.10
CA LEU A 197 5.76 7.14 10.03
C LEU A 197 6.76 8.25 10.37
N TYR A 198 6.41 9.49 10.07
CA TYR A 198 7.23 10.68 10.34
C TYR A 198 6.35 11.90 10.67
N PRO A 199 6.82 12.85 11.49
CA PRO A 199 6.12 14.11 11.77
C PRO A 199 6.27 15.11 10.60
N ASP A 200 5.37 16.10 10.55
CA ASP A 200 5.37 17.12 9.49
C ASP A 200 6.64 17.99 9.51
N GLU A 201 7.21 18.23 10.68
CA GLU A 201 8.40 19.06 10.90
C GLU A 201 9.71 18.39 10.45
N MET A 202 9.71 17.08 10.22
CA MET A 202 10.88 16.37 9.72
C MET A 202 11.27 16.90 8.35
N SER A 203 12.58 17.05 8.08
CA SER A 203 13.02 17.53 6.77
C SER A 203 12.62 16.58 5.64
N LEU A 204 12.42 17.11 4.45
CA LEU A 204 12.01 16.32 3.27
C LEU A 204 12.98 15.17 2.98
N TRP A 205 14.29 15.39 3.15
CA TRP A 205 15.30 14.35 2.99
C TRP A 205 15.16 13.25 4.02
N GLU A 206 14.99 13.62 5.30
CA GLU A 206 14.82 12.64 6.37
C GLU A 206 13.49 11.90 6.27
N LYS A 207 12.40 12.54 5.82
CA LYS A 207 11.13 11.84 5.51
C LYS A 207 11.35 10.74 4.47
N MET A 208 12.03 11.06 3.37
CA MET A 208 12.35 10.08 2.33
C MET A 208 13.25 8.96 2.87
N LYS A 209 14.27 9.29 3.67
CA LYS A 209 15.15 8.33 4.30
C LYS A 209 14.38 7.41 5.25
N THR A 210 13.47 7.96 6.05
CA THR A 210 12.61 7.19 6.96
C THR A 210 11.76 6.17 6.21
N ILE A 211 11.11 6.57 5.10
CA ILE A 211 10.35 5.64 4.26
C ILE A 211 11.26 4.53 3.74
N ALA A 212 12.44 4.88 3.22
CA ALA A 212 13.37 3.91 2.64
C ALA A 212 13.88 2.90 3.69
N THR A 213 14.25 3.37 4.87
CA THR A 213 14.79 2.49 5.92
C THR A 213 13.70 1.70 6.64
N GLU A 214 12.59 2.34 7.00
CA GLU A 214 11.55 1.71 7.80
C GLU A 214 10.62 0.81 6.98
N ILE A 215 10.30 1.17 5.75
CA ILE A 215 9.35 0.43 4.91
C ILE A 215 10.07 -0.48 3.91
N TYR A 216 11.11 0.03 3.24
CA TYR A 216 11.78 -0.74 2.18
C TYR A 216 12.94 -1.61 2.68
N GLY A 217 13.36 -1.46 3.93
CA GLY A 217 14.50 -2.19 4.49
C GLY A 217 15.84 -1.76 3.90
N ALA A 218 15.91 -0.57 3.31
CA ALA A 218 17.14 0.03 2.82
C ALA A 218 18.07 0.43 3.96
N SER A 219 19.37 0.51 3.69
CA SER A 219 20.35 1.07 4.63
C SER A 219 20.44 2.59 4.54
N ASP A 220 20.22 3.14 3.35
CA ASP A 220 20.32 4.60 3.12
C ASP A 220 19.67 4.99 1.77
N ILE A 221 19.66 6.29 1.51
CA ILE A 221 19.26 6.89 0.24
C ILE A 221 20.43 7.66 -0.36
N ILE A 222 20.50 7.73 -1.69
CA ILE A 222 21.55 8.47 -2.39
C ILE A 222 20.96 9.32 -3.52
N ALA A 223 21.49 10.50 -3.73
CA ALA A 223 21.15 11.36 -4.84
C ALA A 223 22.38 12.15 -5.30
N ASP A 224 22.39 12.57 -6.56
CA ASP A 224 23.39 13.51 -7.05
C ASP A 224 23.25 14.91 -6.43
N GLN A 225 24.24 15.76 -6.63
CA GLN A 225 24.27 17.10 -6.06
C GLN A 225 23.10 17.98 -6.55
N LYS A 226 22.67 17.80 -7.80
CA LYS A 226 21.55 18.54 -8.38
C LYS A 226 20.22 18.21 -7.66
N VAL A 227 19.96 16.94 -7.45
CA VAL A 227 18.75 16.47 -6.75
C VAL A 227 18.80 16.90 -5.28
N ARG A 228 19.96 16.80 -4.62
CA ARG A 228 20.12 17.29 -3.24
C ARG A 228 19.75 18.76 -3.12
N LYS A 229 20.27 19.60 -4.03
CA LYS A 229 19.94 21.03 -4.07
C LYS A 229 18.44 21.28 -4.29
N GLN A 230 17.76 20.47 -5.12
CA GLN A 230 16.31 20.56 -5.28
C GLN A 230 15.55 20.27 -3.97
N PHE A 231 16.00 19.29 -3.17
CA PHE A 231 15.42 19.04 -1.85
C PHE A 231 15.59 20.26 -0.93
N ASP A 232 16.77 20.88 -0.92
CA ASP A 232 17.04 22.07 -0.10
C ASP A 232 16.16 23.26 -0.51
N GLU A 233 16.02 23.51 -1.81
CA GLU A 233 15.15 24.56 -2.35
C GLU A 233 13.66 24.34 -2.03
N LEU A 234 13.19 23.09 -2.09
CA LEU A 234 11.82 22.75 -1.76
C LEU A 234 11.54 22.76 -0.26
N GLN A 235 12.56 22.48 0.55
CA GLN A 235 12.45 22.47 2.01
C GLN A 235 11.96 23.80 2.58
N GLU A 236 12.42 24.92 2.04
CA GLU A 236 12.07 26.26 2.56
C GLU A 236 10.56 26.53 2.56
N LYS A 237 9.87 26.09 1.50
CA LYS A 237 8.43 26.39 1.31
C LYS A 237 7.51 25.20 1.58
N TYR A 238 8.00 23.99 1.33
CA TYR A 238 7.19 22.77 1.28
C TYR A 238 7.69 21.69 2.25
N GLY A 239 8.53 22.07 3.23
CA GLY A 239 9.10 21.14 4.20
C GLY A 239 8.07 20.30 4.98
N HIS A 240 6.85 20.84 5.15
CA HIS A 240 5.75 20.16 5.82
C HIS A 240 5.01 19.15 4.93
N TYR A 241 5.26 19.13 3.61
CA TYR A 241 4.59 18.19 2.70
C TYR A 241 5.05 16.75 2.91
N PRO A 242 4.17 15.77 2.75
CA PRO A 242 4.54 14.37 2.75
C PRO A 242 5.25 13.98 1.45
N ILE A 243 5.91 12.83 1.49
CA ILE A 243 6.65 12.25 0.38
C ILE A 243 5.82 11.15 -0.30
N CYS A 244 5.74 11.22 -1.62
CA CYS A 244 5.17 10.19 -2.48
C CYS A 244 6.29 9.53 -3.27
N VAL A 245 6.69 8.32 -2.87
CA VAL A 245 7.78 7.60 -3.54
C VAL A 245 7.30 6.93 -4.81
N ALA A 246 8.00 7.19 -5.92
CA ALA A 246 7.79 6.53 -7.21
C ALA A 246 8.94 5.53 -7.47
N LYS A 247 8.64 4.24 -7.30
CA LYS A 247 9.56 3.12 -7.52
C LYS A 247 8.83 1.91 -8.12
N THR A 248 9.57 0.87 -8.48
CA THR A 248 8.96 -0.40 -8.95
C THR A 248 8.02 -1.00 -7.90
N GLN A 249 6.91 -1.55 -8.36
CA GLN A 249 5.95 -2.27 -7.52
C GLN A 249 6.33 -3.75 -7.28
N TYR A 250 7.40 -4.24 -7.88
CA TYR A 250 7.77 -5.67 -7.86
C TYR A 250 8.80 -6.05 -6.80
N SER A 251 9.29 -5.08 -6.04
CA SER A 251 10.28 -5.27 -4.98
C SER A 251 10.19 -4.16 -3.94
N PHE A 252 10.60 -4.44 -2.72
CA PHE A 252 10.86 -3.38 -1.73
C PHE A 252 12.01 -2.47 -2.15
N SER A 253 12.99 -3.00 -2.90
CA SER A 253 14.08 -2.20 -3.48
C SER A 253 13.65 -1.46 -4.75
N THR A 254 14.60 -0.81 -5.42
CA THR A 254 14.42 -0.22 -6.74
C THR A 254 14.76 -1.20 -7.89
N ASP A 255 15.26 -2.40 -7.58
CA ASP A 255 15.49 -3.47 -8.55
C ASP A 255 14.30 -4.46 -8.54
N PRO A 256 13.51 -4.55 -9.63
CA PRO A 256 12.35 -5.45 -9.70
C PRO A 256 12.71 -6.94 -9.61
N ASN A 257 13.99 -7.31 -9.76
CA ASN A 257 14.46 -8.69 -9.69
C ASN A 257 14.78 -9.15 -8.27
N LEU A 258 15.00 -8.23 -7.34
CA LEU A 258 15.22 -8.55 -5.94
C LEU A 258 13.89 -8.92 -5.27
N LYS A 259 13.65 -10.23 -5.14
CA LYS A 259 12.40 -10.78 -4.58
C LYS A 259 12.47 -10.92 -3.04
N GLY A 260 11.34 -11.31 -2.44
CA GLY A 260 11.25 -11.46 -0.99
C GLY A 260 11.27 -10.11 -0.26
N ALA A 261 12.15 -9.99 0.72
CA ALA A 261 12.38 -8.76 1.49
C ALA A 261 13.88 -8.41 1.52
N PRO A 262 14.41 -7.81 0.44
CA PRO A 262 15.81 -7.41 0.38
C PRO A 262 16.13 -6.38 1.48
N LYS A 263 17.31 -6.50 2.09
CA LYS A 263 17.79 -5.65 3.18
C LYS A 263 19.11 -4.98 2.81
N GLY A 264 19.36 -3.82 3.42
CA GLY A 264 20.66 -3.15 3.35
C GLY A 264 21.00 -2.54 2.00
N HIS A 265 20.07 -2.53 1.04
CA HIS A 265 20.25 -1.85 -0.24
C HIS A 265 20.18 -0.33 -0.05
N VAL A 266 20.70 0.42 -1.02
CA VAL A 266 20.61 1.88 -1.06
C VAL A 266 19.58 2.27 -2.11
N VAL A 267 18.67 3.19 -1.76
CA VAL A 267 17.65 3.69 -2.69
C VAL A 267 18.17 4.91 -3.43
N PRO A 268 18.42 4.85 -4.76
CA PRO A 268 18.82 5.99 -5.55
C PRO A 268 17.64 6.90 -5.84
N ILE A 269 17.82 8.20 -5.63
CA ILE A 269 16.84 9.23 -5.98
C ILE A 269 17.33 9.92 -7.26
N ARG A 270 16.49 9.93 -8.30
CA ARG A 270 16.80 10.52 -9.61
C ARG A 270 16.22 11.91 -9.78
N GLU A 271 15.08 12.16 -9.16
CA GLU A 271 14.34 13.39 -9.34
C GLU A 271 13.40 13.63 -8.18
N VAL A 272 13.12 14.87 -7.87
CA VAL A 272 12.03 15.29 -6.99
C VAL A 272 11.13 16.26 -7.73
N ARG A 273 9.81 16.08 -7.63
CA ARG A 273 8.81 16.93 -8.28
C ARG A 273 7.81 17.43 -7.26
N LEU A 274 7.46 18.69 -7.35
CA LEU A 274 6.39 19.28 -6.54
C LEU A 274 5.04 19.00 -7.20
N ALA A 275 4.14 18.33 -6.47
CA ALA A 275 2.73 18.21 -6.82
C ALA A 275 1.91 19.22 -5.99
N ALA A 276 2.08 20.53 -6.28
CA ALA A 276 1.54 21.61 -5.46
C ALA A 276 0.02 21.54 -5.26
N GLY A 277 -0.73 21.13 -6.30
CA GLY A 277 -2.20 20.99 -6.20
C GLY A 277 -2.66 19.81 -5.35
N ALA A 278 -1.80 18.82 -5.12
CA ALA A 278 -2.06 17.65 -4.28
C ALA A 278 -1.36 17.72 -2.93
N GLU A 279 -0.46 18.72 -2.75
CA GLU A 279 0.26 19.01 -1.51
C GLU A 279 1.14 17.85 -1.02
N PHE A 280 1.91 17.26 -1.95
CA PHE A 280 2.99 16.31 -1.66
C PHE A 280 4.15 16.45 -2.66
N LEU A 281 5.30 15.87 -2.34
CA LEU A 281 6.42 15.77 -3.26
C LEU A 281 6.52 14.34 -3.81
N VAL A 282 6.68 14.25 -5.13
CA VAL A 282 6.95 12.97 -5.80
C VAL A 282 8.47 12.79 -5.88
N VAL A 283 8.97 11.74 -5.23
CA VAL A 283 10.39 11.34 -5.26
C VAL A 283 10.56 10.14 -6.17
N VAL A 284 11.23 10.34 -7.30
CA VAL A 284 11.42 9.32 -8.34
C VAL A 284 12.72 8.57 -8.09
N CYS A 285 12.61 7.26 -7.82
CA CYS A 285 13.74 6.40 -7.47
C CYS A 285 14.23 5.49 -8.61
N ASP A 286 13.45 5.37 -9.70
CA ASP A 286 13.78 4.49 -10.83
C ASP A 286 13.25 5.04 -12.16
N LYS A 287 13.57 4.36 -13.29
CA LYS A 287 12.94 4.61 -14.59
C LYS A 287 11.50 4.10 -14.57
N ILE A 288 10.60 4.89 -14.03
CA ILE A 288 9.19 4.53 -13.93
C ILE A 288 8.40 5.27 -14.99
N MET A 289 7.50 4.53 -15.65
CA MET A 289 6.46 5.10 -16.48
C MET A 289 5.48 5.82 -15.56
N THR A 290 5.54 7.15 -15.53
CA THR A 290 4.74 7.97 -14.62
C THR A 290 3.29 8.10 -15.04
N MET A 291 2.96 7.79 -16.30
CA MET A 291 1.58 7.68 -16.79
C MET A 291 1.54 6.86 -18.08
N PRO A 292 0.94 5.66 -18.08
CA PRO A 292 0.64 4.96 -19.31
C PRO A 292 -0.49 5.68 -20.04
N GLY A 293 -0.26 6.10 -21.28
CA GLY A 293 -1.32 6.50 -22.19
C GLY A 293 -1.74 7.97 -22.22
N LEU A 294 -0.94 8.89 -21.67
CA LEU A 294 -1.07 10.31 -22.02
C LEU A 294 0.01 10.69 -23.03
N PRO A 295 -0.36 11.36 -24.15
CA PRO A 295 0.59 11.83 -25.16
C PRO A 295 1.55 12.89 -24.61
#